data_7edbecc3b27349532deb8b1d51931b0b
#
_entry.id   7edbecc3b27349532deb8b1d51931b0b
#
_cell.length_a   1.000
_cell.length_b   1.000
_cell.length_c   1.000
_cell.angle_alpha   90.00
_cell.angle_beta   90.00
_cell.angle_gamma   90.00
#
_symmetry.space_group_name_H-M   'P 1'
#
loop_
_entity.id
_entity.type
_entity.pdbx_description
1 polymer ?
#
loop_
_entity_poly.entity_id
_entity_poly.type
_entity_poly.pdbx_seq_one_letter_code
_entity_poly.pdbx_strand_id
1 'polypeptide(L)'
;MNLYDPIGFFYTCYNENKAVEYSIKRLRRAYPDAPIYLVSEGEDFSYLEETYDELSTHVDEDTMSPTFGITGDYWEGNFREEKNQKAIHKCAWATLNRLEKAIEYCKTDYMVMCDPDTLVRGELTIPEGVKLLGSRLNKLPPEFKGLQEVLKKHGGIPIDCWGAQPCVFETNTFLKAISMLKSEPGIMSELSMEYYALHAHDLLLPLMFALVGEEETLNPDIIECERDGKWQSKPNPLVHQFRVYYE
;
A
#
# COMPACT_ATOMS: atom_id res chain seq x y z
N MET A 1 -15.25 -24.01 8.00
CA MET A 1 -14.71 -23.05 7.02
C MET A 1 -13.26 -22.86 7.40
N ASN A 2 -12.31 -23.24 6.54
CA ASN A 2 -10.90 -23.17 6.88
C ASN A 2 -10.47 -21.71 6.92
N LEU A 3 -9.95 -21.29 8.06
CA LEU A 3 -9.57 -19.93 8.42
C LEU A 3 -8.28 -19.41 7.77
N TYR A 4 -7.82 -20.01 6.68
CA TYR A 4 -6.59 -19.61 6.01
C TYR A 4 -6.89 -19.30 4.55
N ASP A 5 -7.49 -18.14 4.29
CA ASP A 5 -7.38 -17.58 2.95
C ASP A 5 -5.89 -17.30 2.72
N PRO A 6 -5.31 -17.74 1.60
CA PRO A 6 -3.89 -17.54 1.36
C PRO A 6 -3.57 -16.06 1.32
N ILE A 7 -2.61 -15.63 2.16
CA ILE A 7 -2.17 -14.24 2.29
C ILE A 7 -0.76 -14.12 1.73
N GLY A 8 -0.56 -13.16 0.83
CA GLY A 8 0.74 -12.74 0.34
C GLY A 8 1.18 -11.41 0.97
N PHE A 9 2.46 -11.13 0.95
CA PHE A 9 3.03 -9.90 1.49
C PHE A 9 3.80 -9.15 0.42
N PHE A 10 3.56 -7.84 0.35
CA PHE A 10 4.27 -6.93 -0.54
C PHE A 10 5.01 -5.89 0.29
N TYR A 11 6.33 -5.80 0.07
CA TYR A 11 7.18 -4.79 0.66
C TYR A 11 7.66 -3.80 -0.39
N THR A 12 7.58 -2.51 -0.08
CA THR A 12 8.28 -1.46 -0.82
C THR A 12 9.32 -0.83 0.10
N CYS A 13 10.59 -0.81 -0.33
CA CYS A 13 11.73 -0.49 0.53
C CYS A 13 12.61 0.59 -0.08
N TYR A 14 13.14 1.46 0.77
CA TYR A 14 14.15 2.44 0.40
C TYR A 14 15.13 2.63 1.56
N ASN A 15 16.42 2.25 1.36
CA ASN A 15 17.52 2.49 2.30
C ASN A 15 17.27 2.10 3.77
N GLU A 16 16.49 1.06 4.05
CA GLU A 16 16.13 0.65 5.42
C GLU A 16 16.40 -0.85 5.66
N ASN A 17 17.60 -1.34 5.28
CA ASN A 17 17.95 -2.76 5.30
C ASN A 17 17.67 -3.45 6.64
N LYS A 18 18.06 -2.84 7.77
CA LYS A 18 17.84 -3.43 9.09
C LYS A 18 16.36 -3.56 9.44
N ALA A 19 15.53 -2.59 9.04
CA ALA A 19 14.10 -2.63 9.28
C ALA A 19 13.45 -3.76 8.47
N VAL A 20 13.80 -3.85 7.19
CA VAL A 20 13.33 -4.91 6.27
C VAL A 20 13.70 -6.29 6.81
N GLU A 21 14.97 -6.53 7.12
CA GLU A 21 15.44 -7.80 7.66
C GLU A 21 14.70 -8.19 8.94
N TYR A 22 14.56 -7.25 9.85
CA TYR A 22 13.84 -7.47 11.11
C TYR A 22 12.37 -7.79 10.87
N SER A 23 11.70 -7.02 9.99
CA SER A 23 10.31 -7.21 9.65
C SER A 23 10.07 -8.59 9.00
N ILE A 24 10.85 -8.96 7.99
CA ILE A 24 10.73 -10.27 7.33
C ILE A 24 10.99 -11.41 8.32
N LYS A 25 12.00 -11.31 9.16
CA LYS A 25 12.28 -12.31 10.19
C LYS A 25 11.10 -12.48 11.17
N ARG A 26 10.42 -11.41 11.50
CA ARG A 26 9.21 -11.47 12.37
C ARG A 26 8.03 -12.05 11.62
N LEU A 27 7.84 -11.64 10.37
CA LEU A 27 6.79 -12.16 9.50
C LEU A 27 6.91 -13.69 9.36
N ARG A 28 8.09 -14.21 9.08
CA ARG A 28 8.34 -15.65 8.92
C ARG A 28 8.02 -16.49 10.17
N ARG A 29 7.97 -15.89 11.35
CA ARG A 29 7.51 -16.59 12.57
C ARG A 29 6.00 -16.79 12.61
N ALA A 30 5.24 -15.86 12.08
CA ALA A 30 3.78 -15.93 12.01
C ALA A 30 3.31 -16.64 10.72
N TYR A 31 4.05 -16.46 9.64
CA TYR A 31 3.75 -16.95 8.30
C TYR A 31 5.01 -17.61 7.67
N PRO A 32 5.36 -18.86 8.05
CA PRO A 32 6.59 -19.50 7.57
C PRO A 32 6.65 -19.64 6.06
N ASP A 33 5.52 -19.98 5.43
CA ASP A 33 5.43 -20.36 4.02
C ASP A 33 4.69 -19.31 3.15
N ALA A 34 4.35 -18.14 3.71
CA ALA A 34 3.64 -17.13 2.94
C ALA A 34 4.55 -16.51 1.86
N PRO A 35 4.05 -16.32 0.62
CA PRO A 35 4.83 -15.66 -0.41
C PRO A 35 5.06 -14.18 -0.08
N ILE A 36 6.30 -13.73 -0.27
CA ILE A 36 6.72 -12.33 -0.07
C ILE A 36 7.31 -11.80 -1.37
N TYR A 37 6.78 -10.69 -1.84
CA TYR A 37 7.32 -9.93 -2.96
C TYR A 37 7.87 -8.60 -2.45
N LEU A 38 9.18 -8.38 -2.60
CA LEU A 38 9.88 -7.20 -2.12
C LEU A 38 10.40 -6.41 -3.30
N VAL A 39 10.06 -5.13 -3.36
CA VAL A 39 10.63 -4.18 -4.32
C VAL A 39 11.45 -3.14 -3.58
N SER A 40 12.70 -3.01 -3.98
CA SER A 40 13.62 -2.00 -3.45
C SER A 40 13.87 -0.90 -4.47
N GLU A 41 14.04 0.31 -4.00
CA GLU A 41 14.47 1.46 -4.78
C GLU A 41 15.94 1.76 -4.47
N GLY A 42 16.85 0.94 -5.01
CA GLY A 42 18.30 1.16 -4.96
C GLY A 42 19.13 0.20 -4.10
N GLU A 43 18.49 -0.55 -3.19
CA GLU A 43 19.19 -1.54 -2.36
C GLU A 43 18.96 -2.97 -2.89
N ASP A 44 19.99 -3.80 -2.88
CA ASP A 44 19.92 -5.21 -3.26
C ASP A 44 19.61 -6.07 -2.03
N PHE A 45 18.45 -6.73 -2.03
CA PHE A 45 18.02 -7.65 -0.99
C PHE A 45 18.06 -9.13 -1.42
N SER A 46 18.73 -9.44 -2.55
CA SER A 46 18.78 -10.82 -3.09
C SER A 46 19.35 -11.85 -2.10
N TYR A 47 20.19 -11.43 -1.17
CA TYR A 47 20.72 -12.29 -0.10
C TYR A 47 19.62 -12.82 0.85
N LEU A 48 18.46 -12.18 0.92
CA LEU A 48 17.32 -12.67 1.70
C LEU A 48 16.64 -13.87 1.04
N GLU A 49 16.70 -14.00 -0.29
CA GLU A 49 16.17 -15.15 -1.02
C GLU A 49 16.91 -16.43 -0.70
N GLU A 50 18.21 -16.33 -0.36
CA GLU A 50 19.01 -17.45 0.11
C GLU A 50 18.63 -17.91 1.53
N THR A 51 17.98 -17.03 2.29
CA THR A 51 17.65 -17.25 3.71
C THR A 51 16.21 -17.70 3.90
N TYR A 52 15.30 -17.25 3.03
CA TYR A 52 13.87 -17.46 3.18
C TYR A 52 13.23 -18.01 1.88
N ASP A 53 12.55 -19.14 2.00
CA ASP A 53 11.73 -19.70 0.93
C ASP A 53 10.54 -18.75 0.61
N GLU A 54 10.01 -18.87 -0.59
CA GLU A 54 8.86 -18.08 -1.07
C GLU A 54 9.05 -16.56 -0.89
N LEU A 55 10.28 -16.06 -1.06
CA LEU A 55 10.61 -14.65 -1.11
C LEU A 55 11.24 -14.32 -2.45
N SER A 56 10.75 -13.29 -3.12
CA SER A 56 11.31 -12.73 -4.36
C SER A 56 11.63 -11.27 -4.17
N THR A 57 12.85 -10.89 -4.53
CA THR A 57 13.36 -9.51 -4.38
C THR A 57 13.63 -8.89 -5.74
N HIS A 58 13.32 -7.62 -5.87
CA HIS A 58 13.51 -6.86 -7.10
C HIS A 58 14.09 -5.49 -6.79
N VAL A 59 15.09 -5.10 -7.55
CA VAL A 59 15.61 -3.73 -7.55
C VAL A 59 14.97 -2.97 -8.70
N ASP A 60 14.34 -1.86 -8.41
CA ASP A 60 13.73 -1.00 -9.40
C ASP A 60 14.69 0.15 -9.74
N GLU A 61 15.47 -0.02 -10.79
CA GLU A 61 16.52 0.92 -11.18
C GLU A 61 15.97 2.22 -11.83
N ASP A 62 14.75 2.17 -12.38
CA ASP A 62 14.18 3.26 -13.19
C ASP A 62 13.35 4.28 -12.39
N THR A 63 13.16 4.05 -11.13
CA THR A 63 12.35 4.94 -10.31
C THR A 63 13.20 5.74 -9.35
N MET A 64 13.43 6.99 -9.69
CA MET A 64 13.55 8.00 -8.63
C MET A 64 12.33 7.81 -7.72
N SER A 65 12.60 7.50 -6.45
CA SER A 65 11.56 7.23 -5.47
C SER A 65 10.37 8.15 -5.67
N PRO A 66 9.23 7.64 -6.13
CA PRO A 66 8.06 8.47 -6.30
C PRO A 66 7.63 9.08 -4.99
N THR A 67 7.90 8.38 -3.89
CA THR A 67 7.46 8.76 -2.56
C THR A 67 8.33 9.88 -1.97
N PHE A 68 9.63 9.89 -2.24
CA PHE A 68 10.58 10.81 -1.60
C PHE A 68 11.18 11.86 -2.53
N GLY A 69 11.31 11.60 -3.83
CA GLY A 69 11.83 12.56 -4.81
C GLY A 69 10.87 13.69 -5.16
N ILE A 70 9.57 13.48 -4.91
CA ILE A 70 8.51 14.47 -5.19
C ILE A 70 8.32 15.46 -4.02
N THR A 71 8.91 15.23 -2.86
CA THR A 71 8.55 15.93 -1.63
C THR A 71 9.05 17.38 -1.50
N GLY A 72 10.06 17.81 -2.25
CA GLY A 72 10.62 19.17 -2.08
C GLY A 72 9.80 20.26 -2.77
N ASP A 73 9.57 20.11 -4.06
CA ASP A 73 9.05 21.19 -4.92
C ASP A 73 7.52 21.14 -5.14
N TYR A 74 6.86 20.04 -4.78
CA TYR A 74 5.45 19.80 -5.09
C TYR A 74 4.48 20.29 -4.02
N TRP A 75 4.93 20.46 -2.79
CA TRP A 75 4.13 21.00 -1.69
C TRP A 75 3.72 22.46 -1.90
N GLU A 76 4.37 23.16 -2.81
CA GLU A 76 4.17 24.61 -3.04
C GLU A 76 3.12 24.98 -4.09
N GLY A 77 2.17 24.10 -4.39
CA GLY A 77 1.01 24.46 -5.22
C GLY A 77 1.16 24.26 -6.72
N ASN A 78 2.32 23.79 -7.21
CA ASN A 78 2.59 23.63 -8.64
C ASN A 78 2.30 22.22 -9.19
N PHE A 79 1.61 21.35 -8.43
CA PHE A 79 1.35 19.98 -8.86
C PHE A 79 0.51 19.88 -10.16
N ARG A 80 -0.22 20.93 -10.50
CA ARG A 80 -1.01 21.03 -11.74
C ARG A 80 -0.20 21.40 -12.98
N GLU A 81 1.08 21.70 -12.84
CA GLU A 81 1.94 21.92 -14.00
C GLU A 81 2.17 20.61 -14.75
N GLU A 82 2.19 20.65 -16.08
CA GLU A 82 2.28 19.47 -16.95
C GLU A 82 3.44 18.51 -16.61
N LYS A 83 4.63 19.07 -16.31
CA LYS A 83 5.80 18.27 -15.92
C LYS A 83 5.54 17.46 -14.63
N ASN A 84 4.86 18.09 -13.65
CA ASN A 84 4.55 17.53 -12.35
C ASN A 84 3.44 16.50 -12.46
N GLN A 85 2.42 16.79 -13.27
CA GLN A 85 1.36 15.85 -13.61
C GLN A 85 1.91 14.56 -14.24
N LYS A 86 2.85 14.67 -15.19
CA LYS A 86 3.51 13.51 -15.79
C LYS A 86 4.26 12.68 -14.74
N ALA A 87 4.93 13.32 -13.79
CA ALA A 87 5.64 12.64 -12.72
C ALA A 87 4.67 11.91 -11.78
N ILE A 88 3.64 12.59 -11.27
CA ILE A 88 2.61 12.01 -10.39
C ILE A 88 1.96 10.79 -11.06
N HIS A 89 1.57 10.94 -12.32
CA HIS A 89 0.94 9.90 -13.12
C HIS A 89 1.87 8.69 -13.32
N LYS A 90 3.14 8.95 -13.69
CA LYS A 90 4.16 7.89 -13.82
C LYS A 90 4.32 7.13 -12.49
N CYS A 91 4.39 7.85 -11.39
CA CYS A 91 4.59 7.27 -10.06
C CYS A 91 3.39 6.43 -9.60
N ALA A 92 2.16 6.93 -9.80
CA ALA A 92 0.95 6.17 -9.48
C ALA A 92 0.90 4.86 -10.27
N TRP A 93 1.18 4.90 -11.59
CA TRP A 93 1.23 3.69 -12.40
C TRP A 93 2.38 2.75 -12.00
N ALA A 94 3.53 3.27 -11.60
CA ALA A 94 4.62 2.43 -11.10
C ALA A 94 4.19 1.66 -9.86
N THR A 95 3.53 2.32 -8.90
CA THR A 95 2.98 1.67 -7.70
C THR A 95 1.98 0.56 -8.05
N LEU A 96 1.02 0.84 -8.95
CA LEU A 96 0.03 -0.13 -9.38
C LEU A 96 0.65 -1.33 -10.11
N ASN A 97 1.61 -1.10 -10.98
CA ASN A 97 2.31 -2.17 -11.71
C ASN A 97 3.16 -3.05 -10.77
N ARG A 98 3.77 -2.49 -9.74
CA ARG A 98 4.48 -3.26 -8.71
C ARG A 98 3.53 -4.17 -7.94
N LEU A 99 2.37 -3.65 -7.53
CA LEU A 99 1.34 -4.42 -6.84
C LEU A 99 0.78 -5.54 -7.74
N GLU A 100 0.54 -5.27 -9.02
CA GLU A 100 0.08 -6.28 -9.98
C GLU A 100 1.10 -7.43 -10.11
N LYS A 101 2.40 -7.10 -10.23
CA LYS A 101 3.48 -8.11 -10.25
C LYS A 101 3.54 -8.91 -8.95
N ALA A 102 3.36 -8.25 -7.80
CA ALA A 102 3.32 -8.91 -6.50
C ALA A 102 2.16 -9.92 -6.43
N ILE A 103 0.98 -9.55 -6.92
CA ILE A 103 -0.18 -10.45 -7.02
C ILE A 103 0.11 -11.63 -7.94
N GLU A 104 0.71 -11.39 -9.10
CA GLU A 104 1.09 -12.44 -10.06
C GLU A 104 2.10 -13.44 -9.45
N TYR A 105 3.01 -12.96 -8.62
CA TYR A 105 3.96 -13.81 -7.90
C TYR A 105 3.30 -14.58 -6.77
N CYS A 106 2.62 -13.88 -5.86
CA CYS A 106 2.08 -14.47 -4.64
C CYS A 106 0.90 -15.40 -4.90
N LYS A 107 0.03 -15.10 -5.87
CA LYS A 107 -1.16 -15.90 -6.24
C LYS A 107 -2.08 -16.19 -5.06
N THR A 108 -2.28 -15.21 -4.20
CA THR A 108 -3.08 -15.30 -2.98
C THR A 108 -4.37 -14.51 -3.10
N ASP A 109 -5.36 -14.84 -2.27
CA ASP A 109 -6.65 -14.16 -2.28
C ASP A 109 -6.55 -12.76 -1.66
N TYR A 110 -5.61 -12.59 -0.72
CA TYR A 110 -5.34 -11.31 -0.07
C TYR A 110 -3.85 -10.96 -0.12
N MET A 111 -3.58 -9.66 -0.19
CA MET A 111 -2.24 -9.11 -0.06
C MET A 111 -2.17 -8.18 1.14
N VAL A 112 -1.06 -8.24 1.87
CA VAL A 112 -0.69 -7.27 2.89
C VAL A 112 0.37 -6.34 2.32
N MET A 113 0.07 -5.06 2.27
CA MET A 113 1.01 -4.04 1.88
C MET A 113 1.79 -3.55 3.09
N CYS A 114 3.10 -3.66 3.03
CA CYS A 114 4.03 -3.38 4.11
C CYS A 114 5.06 -2.32 3.71
N ASP A 115 5.31 -1.40 4.62
CA ASP A 115 6.52 -0.57 4.59
C ASP A 115 7.70 -1.31 5.27
N PRO A 116 8.93 -0.84 5.12
CA PRO A 116 10.12 -1.45 5.77
C PRO A 116 9.97 -1.59 7.28
N ASP A 117 9.25 -0.68 7.92
CA ASP A 117 9.01 -0.63 9.35
C ASP A 117 7.64 -1.22 9.76
N THR A 118 7.02 -2.03 8.91
CA THR A 118 5.82 -2.79 9.25
C THR A 118 6.19 -4.05 10.02
N LEU A 119 5.57 -4.23 11.18
CA LEU A 119 5.79 -5.38 12.04
C LEU A 119 4.59 -6.32 12.05
N VAL A 120 4.79 -7.54 11.57
CA VAL A 120 3.81 -8.63 11.70
C VAL A 120 4.07 -9.35 13.03
N ARG A 121 3.11 -9.26 13.96
CA ARG A 121 3.22 -9.81 15.32
C ARG A 121 2.49 -11.13 15.51
N GLY A 122 1.56 -11.46 14.61
CA GLY A 122 0.74 -12.66 14.71
C GLY A 122 -0.09 -12.87 13.45
N GLU A 123 -0.92 -13.89 13.49
CA GLU A 123 -1.81 -14.21 12.38
C GLU A 123 -2.91 -13.15 12.24
N LEU A 124 -3.18 -12.77 10.99
CA LEU A 124 -4.23 -11.82 10.62
C LEU A 124 -5.54 -12.58 10.43
N THR A 125 -6.59 -12.11 11.07
CA THR A 125 -7.95 -12.57 10.80
C THR A 125 -8.66 -11.51 9.97
N ILE A 126 -8.92 -11.82 8.70
CA ILE A 126 -9.64 -10.92 7.80
C ILE A 126 -11.14 -11.18 7.98
N PRO A 127 -11.93 -10.16 8.33
CA PRO A 127 -13.38 -10.34 8.47
C PRO A 127 -14.03 -10.72 7.13
N GLU A 128 -15.06 -11.56 7.18
CA GLU A 128 -15.78 -11.99 5.98
C GLU A 128 -16.36 -10.80 5.22
N GLY A 129 -16.17 -10.80 3.90
CA GLY A 129 -16.66 -9.75 3.01
C GLY A 129 -15.83 -8.47 2.95
N VAL A 130 -14.79 -8.35 3.77
CA VAL A 130 -13.88 -7.19 3.70
C VAL A 130 -13.01 -7.29 2.46
N LYS A 131 -12.99 -6.21 1.67
CA LYS A 131 -12.20 -6.09 0.45
C LYS A 131 -10.93 -5.27 0.63
N LEU A 132 -11.01 -4.23 1.46
CA LEU A 132 -9.88 -3.41 1.85
C LEU A 132 -9.96 -3.15 3.35
N LEU A 133 -8.92 -3.53 4.08
CA LEU A 133 -8.78 -3.31 5.51
C LEU A 133 -7.60 -2.38 5.75
N GLY A 134 -7.87 -1.22 6.30
CA GLY A 134 -6.87 -0.21 6.61
C GLY A 134 -6.84 0.20 8.07
N SER A 135 -5.81 0.94 8.45
CA SER A 135 -5.76 1.64 9.71
C SER A 135 -6.30 3.06 9.53
N ARG A 136 -7.09 3.54 10.48
CA ARG A 136 -7.64 4.88 10.42
C ARG A 136 -6.55 5.91 10.64
N LEU A 137 -6.15 6.64 9.61
CA LEU A 137 -5.24 7.76 9.75
C LEU A 137 -5.96 9.08 9.93
N ASN A 138 -6.86 9.45 9.03
CA ASN A 138 -7.48 10.78 9.04
C ASN A 138 -8.87 10.78 8.41
N LYS A 139 -9.69 11.77 8.83
CA LYS A 139 -10.79 12.24 8.00
C LYS A 139 -10.20 12.90 6.76
N LEU A 140 -10.85 12.70 5.62
CA LEU A 140 -10.48 13.39 4.39
C LEU A 140 -10.52 14.91 4.60
N PRO A 141 -9.44 15.61 4.31
CA PRO A 141 -9.45 17.06 4.33
C PRO A 141 -10.40 17.61 3.25
N PRO A 142 -10.93 18.85 3.42
CA PRO A 142 -11.85 19.47 2.44
C PRO A 142 -11.29 19.57 1.02
N GLU A 143 -9.97 19.63 0.85
CA GLU A 143 -9.28 19.65 -0.44
C GLU A 143 -9.47 18.39 -1.27
N PHE A 144 -9.90 17.27 -0.67
CA PHE A 144 -10.22 16.04 -1.38
C PHE A 144 -11.60 16.04 -2.09
N LYS A 145 -12.31 17.18 -2.06
CA LYS A 145 -13.61 17.29 -2.71
C LYS A 145 -13.54 16.95 -4.20
N GLY A 146 -12.47 17.37 -4.90
CA GLY A 146 -12.27 17.06 -6.30
C GLY A 146 -12.16 15.55 -6.56
N LEU A 147 -11.44 14.82 -5.71
CA LEU A 147 -11.37 13.35 -5.79
C LEU A 147 -12.75 12.69 -5.67
N GLN A 148 -13.60 13.17 -4.76
CA GLN A 148 -14.97 12.68 -4.61
C GLN A 148 -15.81 12.90 -5.88
N GLU A 149 -15.63 14.06 -6.54
CA GLU A 149 -16.33 14.38 -7.78
C GLU A 149 -15.87 13.47 -8.92
N VAL A 150 -14.56 13.16 -9.01
CA VAL A 150 -14.03 12.20 -9.98
C VAL A 150 -14.59 10.79 -9.72
N LEU A 151 -14.56 10.31 -8.48
CA LEU A 151 -15.14 9.01 -8.14
C LEU A 151 -16.60 8.93 -8.58
N LYS A 152 -17.40 9.92 -8.20
CA LYS A 152 -18.82 9.99 -8.57
C LYS A 152 -19.05 10.02 -10.09
N LYS A 153 -18.24 10.76 -10.82
CA LYS A 153 -18.31 10.86 -12.29
C LYS A 153 -18.12 9.50 -12.95
N HIS A 154 -17.25 8.66 -12.41
CA HIS A 154 -16.93 7.34 -12.94
C HIS A 154 -17.71 6.19 -12.27
N GLY A 155 -18.80 6.50 -11.54
CA GLY A 155 -19.70 5.51 -10.94
C GLY A 155 -19.18 4.87 -9.66
N GLY A 156 -18.09 5.38 -9.10
CA GLY A 156 -17.57 4.96 -7.81
C GLY A 156 -18.37 5.49 -6.62
N ILE A 157 -18.02 5.03 -5.44
CA ILE A 157 -18.57 5.49 -4.16
C ILE A 157 -17.66 6.55 -3.52
N PRO A 158 -18.20 7.39 -2.63
CA PRO A 158 -17.37 8.33 -1.88
C PRO A 158 -16.46 7.61 -0.90
N ILE A 159 -15.29 8.19 -0.61
CA ILE A 159 -14.41 7.78 0.48
C ILE A 159 -14.51 8.78 1.63
N ASP A 160 -14.62 8.30 2.87
CA ASP A 160 -14.74 9.17 4.06
C ASP A 160 -13.41 9.35 4.78
N CYS A 161 -12.49 8.45 4.54
CA CYS A 161 -11.17 8.44 5.13
C CYS A 161 -10.19 7.77 4.19
N TRP A 162 -8.94 7.87 4.49
CA TRP A 162 -7.87 7.14 3.81
C TRP A 162 -7.07 6.35 4.84
N GLY A 163 -6.79 5.09 4.48
CA GLY A 163 -6.04 4.17 5.32
C GLY A 163 -4.55 4.51 5.30
N ALA A 164 -3.90 4.26 6.43
CA ALA A 164 -2.46 4.21 6.46
C ALA A 164 -1.98 2.83 6.01
N GLN A 165 -0.76 2.78 5.60
CA GLN A 165 -0.01 1.52 5.65
C GLN A 165 0.23 1.12 7.11
N PRO A 166 0.25 -0.18 7.39
CA PRO A 166 -0.04 -1.27 6.48
C PRO A 166 -1.54 -1.38 6.16
N CYS A 167 -1.86 -2.02 5.06
CA CYS A 167 -3.24 -2.39 4.73
C CYS A 167 -3.32 -3.82 4.19
N VAL A 168 -4.53 -4.40 4.25
CA VAL A 168 -4.81 -5.72 3.67
C VAL A 168 -5.89 -5.54 2.61
N PHE A 169 -5.69 -6.11 1.44
CA PHE A 169 -6.64 -5.98 0.34
C PHE A 169 -6.87 -7.28 -0.43
N GLU A 170 -8.09 -7.45 -0.95
CA GLU A 170 -8.46 -8.58 -1.79
C GLU A 170 -7.90 -8.40 -3.20
N THR A 171 -7.19 -9.41 -3.69
CA THR A 171 -6.50 -9.37 -4.99
C THR A 171 -7.43 -9.24 -6.18
N ASN A 172 -8.56 -9.95 -6.18
CA ASN A 172 -9.53 -9.90 -7.27
C ASN A 172 -10.16 -8.51 -7.42
N THR A 173 -10.50 -7.85 -6.31
CA THR A 173 -11.03 -6.49 -6.32
C THR A 173 -10.00 -5.49 -6.83
N PHE A 174 -8.73 -5.63 -6.41
CA PHE A 174 -7.64 -4.82 -6.94
C PHE A 174 -7.47 -5.00 -8.46
N LEU A 175 -7.45 -6.25 -8.94
CA LEU A 175 -7.32 -6.54 -10.37
C LEU A 175 -8.51 -5.99 -11.21
N LYS A 176 -9.71 -6.01 -10.65
CA LYS A 176 -10.88 -5.36 -11.26
C LYS A 176 -10.67 -3.85 -11.38
N ALA A 177 -10.19 -3.20 -10.31
CA ALA A 177 -9.95 -1.76 -10.30
C ALA A 177 -8.84 -1.33 -11.28
N ILE A 178 -7.71 -2.06 -11.30
CA ILE A 178 -6.62 -1.75 -12.25
C ILE A 178 -7.04 -1.99 -13.71
N SER A 179 -7.87 -3.02 -13.97
CA SER A 179 -8.44 -3.26 -15.30
C SER A 179 -9.31 -2.10 -15.76
N MET A 180 -10.12 -1.53 -14.86
CA MET A 180 -10.93 -0.34 -15.14
C MET A 180 -10.04 0.85 -15.48
N LEU A 181 -9.01 1.13 -14.68
CA LEU A 181 -8.06 2.22 -14.94
C LEU A 181 -7.29 2.04 -16.24
N LYS A 182 -6.94 0.81 -16.63
CA LYS A 182 -6.28 0.51 -17.92
C LYS A 182 -7.22 0.70 -19.10
N SER A 183 -8.50 0.40 -18.95
CA SER A 183 -9.51 0.61 -19.99
C SER A 183 -9.91 2.08 -20.16
N GLU A 184 -9.85 2.84 -19.07
CA GLU A 184 -10.20 4.27 -19.02
C GLU A 184 -9.05 5.12 -18.42
N PRO A 185 -7.94 5.30 -19.14
CA PRO A 185 -6.74 5.97 -18.60
C PRO A 185 -6.97 7.44 -18.22
N GLY A 186 -8.06 8.04 -18.70
CA GLY A 186 -8.48 9.38 -18.30
C GLY A 186 -8.81 9.51 -16.82
N ILE A 187 -9.28 8.44 -16.15
CA ILE A 187 -9.60 8.46 -14.73
C ILE A 187 -8.36 8.81 -13.90
N MET A 188 -7.25 8.15 -14.16
CA MET A 188 -5.99 8.42 -13.44
C MET A 188 -5.52 9.86 -13.66
N SER A 189 -5.67 10.39 -14.87
CA SER A 189 -5.32 11.78 -15.18
C SER A 189 -6.21 12.76 -14.43
N GLU A 190 -7.50 12.50 -14.33
CA GLU A 190 -8.45 13.33 -13.57
C GLU A 190 -8.13 13.30 -12.07
N LEU A 191 -7.88 12.12 -11.50
CA LEU A 191 -7.49 11.99 -10.09
C LEU A 191 -6.19 12.76 -9.78
N SER A 192 -5.19 12.66 -10.64
CA SER A 192 -3.91 13.34 -10.45
C SER A 192 -4.00 14.86 -10.52
N MET A 193 -5.00 15.41 -11.20
CA MET A 193 -5.29 16.85 -11.23
C MET A 193 -5.90 17.37 -9.93
N GLU A 194 -6.50 16.48 -9.15
CA GLU A 194 -7.15 16.86 -7.91
C GLU A 194 -6.25 16.72 -6.68
N TYR A 195 -5.21 15.87 -6.75
CA TYR A 195 -4.33 15.70 -5.60
C TYR A 195 -2.90 15.31 -5.98
N TYR A 196 -1.92 16.04 -5.43
CA TYR A 196 -0.50 15.86 -5.74
C TYR A 196 0.10 14.54 -5.24
N ALA A 197 -0.37 13.99 -4.13
CA ALA A 197 0.15 12.76 -3.54
C ALA A 197 -0.62 11.51 -3.97
N LEU A 198 -1.21 11.51 -5.16
CA LEU A 198 -1.94 10.36 -5.69
C LEU A 198 -1.09 9.08 -5.78
N HIS A 199 0.23 9.23 -5.90
CA HIS A 199 1.16 8.10 -5.91
C HIS A 199 1.28 7.40 -4.55
N ALA A 200 0.88 8.06 -3.46
CA ALA A 200 0.90 7.46 -2.14
C ALA A 200 -0.16 6.35 -2.07
N HIS A 201 0.31 5.13 -1.85
CA HIS A 201 -0.56 3.94 -1.89
C HIS A 201 -1.63 3.93 -0.78
N ASP A 202 -1.39 4.62 0.33
CA ASP A 202 -2.37 4.81 1.42
C ASP A 202 -3.59 5.64 1.00
N LEU A 203 -3.49 6.44 -0.07
CA LEU A 203 -4.62 7.09 -0.72
C LEU A 203 -5.05 6.38 -2.01
N LEU A 204 -4.08 5.90 -2.81
CA LEU A 204 -4.37 5.29 -4.11
C LEU A 204 -5.23 4.03 -3.98
N LEU A 205 -4.94 3.16 -3.01
CA LEU A 205 -5.72 1.94 -2.78
C LEU A 205 -7.18 2.25 -2.41
N PRO A 206 -7.50 3.09 -1.41
CA PRO A 206 -8.88 3.46 -1.13
C PRO A 206 -9.62 4.02 -2.34
N LEU A 207 -8.97 4.87 -3.15
CA LEU A 207 -9.58 5.41 -4.38
C LEU A 207 -9.88 4.33 -5.41
N MET A 208 -8.98 3.37 -5.62
CA MET A 208 -9.19 2.26 -6.54
C MET A 208 -10.35 1.37 -6.11
N PHE A 209 -10.44 1.03 -4.82
CA PHE A 209 -11.53 0.22 -4.29
C PHE A 209 -12.86 0.98 -4.40
N ALA A 210 -12.89 2.26 -4.07
CA ALA A 210 -14.05 3.11 -4.23
C ALA A 210 -14.53 3.22 -5.69
N LEU A 211 -13.64 3.26 -6.67
CA LEU A 211 -13.98 3.25 -8.10
C LEU A 211 -14.78 2.01 -8.53
N VAL A 212 -14.56 0.88 -7.88
CA VAL A 212 -15.29 -0.37 -8.16
C VAL A 212 -16.43 -0.64 -7.19
N GLY A 213 -16.76 0.34 -6.35
CA GLY A 213 -17.91 0.29 -5.44
C GLY A 213 -17.64 -0.41 -4.11
N GLU A 214 -16.35 -0.57 -3.74
CA GLU A 214 -15.97 -1.22 -2.48
C GLU A 214 -15.45 -0.19 -1.47
N GLU A 215 -15.94 -0.28 -0.24
CA GLU A 215 -15.57 0.62 0.85
C GLU A 215 -14.37 0.07 1.64
N GLU A 216 -13.50 0.97 2.11
CA GLU A 216 -12.46 0.63 3.05
C GLU A 216 -13.04 0.34 4.43
N THR A 217 -12.72 -0.83 4.97
CA THR A 217 -13.05 -1.19 6.36
C THR A 217 -11.91 -0.79 7.28
N LEU A 218 -12.21 -0.06 8.32
CA LEU A 218 -11.23 0.37 9.32
C LEU A 218 -11.36 -0.49 10.57
N ASN A 219 -10.31 -1.23 10.90
CA ASN A 219 -10.29 -2.07 12.09
C ASN A 219 -9.02 -1.83 12.93
N PRO A 220 -9.12 -0.95 13.95
CA PRO A 220 -8.00 -0.60 14.81
C PRO A 220 -7.55 -1.74 15.74
N ASP A 221 -8.28 -2.84 15.81
CA ASP A 221 -7.88 -4.02 16.59
C ASP A 221 -7.01 -4.99 15.78
N ILE A 222 -7.00 -4.87 14.46
CA ILE A 222 -6.17 -5.67 13.56
C ILE A 222 -4.93 -4.90 13.13
N ILE A 223 -5.13 -3.64 12.70
CA ILE A 223 -4.06 -2.78 12.17
C ILE A 223 -3.91 -1.56 13.07
N GLU A 224 -2.68 -1.31 13.50
CA GLU A 224 -2.31 -0.14 14.28
C GLU A 224 -1.24 0.66 13.55
N CYS A 225 -1.48 1.97 13.42
CA CYS A 225 -0.49 2.93 12.97
C CYS A 225 -0.09 3.81 14.15
N GLU A 226 1.19 3.83 14.50
CA GLU A 226 1.71 4.70 15.53
C GLU A 226 1.85 6.13 14.99
N ARG A 227 1.31 7.11 15.72
CA ARG A 227 1.42 8.52 15.34
C ARG A 227 2.38 9.35 16.16
N ASP A 228 2.54 9.04 17.43
CA ASP A 228 3.18 9.97 18.38
C ASP A 228 4.30 9.32 19.21
N GLY A 229 4.93 8.25 18.71
CA GLY A 229 5.95 7.51 19.47
C GLY A 229 5.41 6.82 20.71
N LYS A 230 4.09 6.73 20.83
CA LYS A 230 3.43 6.07 21.98
C LYS A 230 2.82 4.75 21.53
N TRP A 231 3.55 3.70 21.78
CA TRP A 231 3.07 2.34 21.60
C TRP A 231 1.85 2.10 22.47
N GLN A 232 0.73 1.83 21.83
CA GLN A 232 -0.39 1.30 22.59
C GLN A 232 -0.06 -0.13 22.96
N SER A 233 -0.36 -0.52 24.20
CA SER A 233 -0.08 -1.84 24.74
C SER A 233 -0.94 -2.97 24.14
N LYS A 234 -1.73 -2.68 23.11
CA LYS A 234 -2.59 -3.65 22.45
C LYS A 234 -1.76 -4.61 21.59
N PRO A 235 -2.04 -5.91 21.62
CA PRO A 235 -1.33 -6.92 20.84
C PRO A 235 -1.86 -6.99 19.40
N ASN A 236 -1.90 -5.86 18.68
CA ASN A 236 -2.36 -5.86 17.31
C ASN A 236 -1.46 -6.74 16.44
N PRO A 237 -2.00 -7.57 15.55
CA PRO A 237 -1.21 -8.47 14.73
C PRO A 237 -0.38 -7.74 13.66
N LEU A 238 -0.77 -6.55 13.25
CA LEU A 238 -0.08 -5.75 12.26
C LEU A 238 0.14 -4.32 12.77
N VAL A 239 1.39 -3.87 12.80
CA VAL A 239 1.79 -2.57 13.33
C VAL A 239 2.75 -1.87 12.38
N HIS A 240 2.55 -0.59 12.18
CA HIS A 240 3.41 0.28 11.38
C HIS A 240 4.24 1.22 12.27
N GLN A 241 5.41 1.65 11.77
CA GLN A 241 6.31 2.61 12.43
C GLN A 241 6.87 2.12 13.79
N PHE A 242 7.51 0.97 13.77
CA PHE A 242 8.12 0.37 14.96
C PHE A 242 9.65 0.62 15.07
N ARG A 243 10.18 1.64 14.44
CA ARG A 243 11.65 1.94 14.33
C ARG A 243 12.44 1.80 15.63
N VAL A 244 11.80 2.00 16.76
CA VAL A 244 12.39 1.85 18.10
C VAL A 244 12.89 0.44 18.42
N TYR A 245 12.55 -0.58 17.64
CA TYR A 245 12.88 -1.98 17.93
C TYR A 245 14.13 -2.53 17.24
N TYR A 246 14.72 -1.80 16.33
CA TYR A 246 15.93 -2.23 15.61
C TYR A 246 17.07 -1.19 15.66
N GLU A 247 16.87 -0.09 16.36
CA GLU A 247 17.92 0.82 16.77
C GLU A 247 18.65 0.28 18.00
#